data_58541fd3509c61c6df23f7a2e69598fe
#
_entry.id   58541fd3509c61c6df23f7a2e69598fe
#
_cell.length_a   1.000
_cell.length_b   1.000
_cell.length_c   1.000
_cell.angle_alpha   90.00
_cell.angle_beta   90.00
_cell.angle_gamma   90.00
#
_symmetry.space_group_name_H-M   'P 1'
#
loop_
_entity.id
_entity.type
_entity.pdbx_description
1 polymer ?
#
loop_
_entity_poly.entity_id
_entity_poly.type
_entity_poly.pdbx_seq_one_letter_code
_entity_poly.pdbx_strand_id
1 'polypeptide(L)'
;MWPLGGRPVRDPDHLSDDWAFGARDDDDVQRLVQGADTTPSARAPRGAGRALVIGCGALARELLAVVEPIQGLDVACLAPDLHNRPDGIPAAVRRRIQKARADGYARIFVAYADCGTGGLLEPVLREEGVERLPGAHCYEVFAGAPAFAAMADAEPGTFWLTDFLARNFDRLVIRGLGIDRYPALLQTYFANYTRVVFLSQSDDPTLVDAARAAADRLGLAFEHRPTGLQMLAAPITTWAQTAPVAR
;
A
#
# COMPACT_ATOMS: atom_id res chain seq x y z
N MET A 1 -8.97 0.37 -12.97
CA MET A 1 -10.07 -0.34 -12.26
C MET A 1 -9.78 -1.84 -12.35
N TRP A 2 -9.47 -2.50 -11.24
CA TRP A 2 -9.13 -3.93 -11.20
C TRP A 2 -10.39 -4.75 -11.50
N PRO A 3 -10.39 -5.75 -12.42
CA PRO A 3 -11.59 -6.53 -12.73
C PRO A 3 -11.98 -7.44 -11.56
N LEU A 4 -13.20 -7.26 -11.08
CA LEU A 4 -13.82 -8.07 -10.03
C LEU A 4 -14.26 -9.42 -10.62
N GLY A 5 -13.52 -10.49 -10.36
CA GLY A 5 -13.90 -11.87 -10.66
C GLY A 5 -13.91 -12.70 -9.38
N GLY A 6 -15.10 -13.10 -8.91
CA GLY A 6 -15.31 -13.75 -7.64
C GLY A 6 -14.70 -15.15 -7.52
N ARG A 7 -14.13 -15.42 -6.34
CA ARG A 7 -13.87 -16.75 -5.79
C ARG A 7 -14.37 -16.84 -4.36
N PRO A 8 -14.66 -18.05 -3.86
CA PRO A 8 -15.26 -18.25 -2.55
C PRO A 8 -14.33 -17.78 -1.44
N VAL A 9 -14.96 -17.17 -0.46
CA VAL A 9 -14.41 -16.62 0.76
C VAL A 9 -13.56 -17.64 1.50
N ARG A 10 -12.25 -17.41 1.63
CA ARG A 10 -11.46 -17.92 2.74
C ARG A 10 -11.61 -16.95 3.90
N ASP A 11 -11.69 -17.51 5.08
CA ASP A 11 -11.82 -16.85 6.36
C ASP A 11 -10.91 -15.62 6.44
N PRO A 12 -11.43 -14.42 6.75
CA PRO A 12 -10.62 -13.19 6.84
C PRO A 12 -9.59 -13.23 7.98
N ASP A 13 -9.68 -14.20 8.89
CA ASP A 13 -8.74 -14.37 10.01
C ASP A 13 -7.59 -15.33 9.69
N HIS A 14 -7.59 -15.99 8.53
CA HIS A 14 -6.47 -16.78 8.04
C HIS A 14 -5.61 -15.95 7.09
N LEU A 15 -4.66 -15.21 7.65
CA LEU A 15 -3.50 -14.68 6.92
C LEU A 15 -2.65 -15.88 6.50
N SER A 16 -2.67 -16.24 5.22
CA SER A 16 -1.78 -17.27 4.71
C SER A 16 -0.34 -16.78 4.82
N ASP A 17 0.54 -17.61 5.40
CA ASP A 17 1.98 -17.38 5.60
C ASP A 17 2.80 -17.24 4.30
N ASP A 18 2.14 -17.13 3.15
CA ASP A 18 2.75 -17.12 1.81
C ASP A 18 3.24 -15.75 1.32
N TRP A 19 3.36 -14.77 2.21
CA TRP A 19 3.96 -13.47 1.90
C TRP A 19 5.47 -13.56 2.05
N ALA A 20 6.14 -14.30 1.15
CA ALA A 20 7.58 -14.30 1.08
C ALA A 20 8.10 -12.99 0.51
N PHE A 21 8.69 -12.19 1.36
CA PHE A 21 9.49 -11.03 1.03
C PHE A 21 10.96 -11.49 1.07
N GLY A 22 11.90 -11.04 0.25
CA GLY A 22 13.30 -11.49 0.18
C GLY A 22 14.15 -11.06 1.40
N ALA A 23 15.28 -11.71 1.65
CA ALA A 23 16.05 -11.77 2.91
C ALA A 23 16.39 -10.44 3.60
N ARG A 24 16.24 -10.32 4.90
CA ARG A 24 16.55 -9.30 5.93
C ARG A 24 15.56 -8.14 6.05
N ASP A 25 15.25 -7.39 4.98
CA ASP A 25 14.25 -6.30 5.04
C ASP A 25 12.83 -6.84 5.12
N ASP A 26 12.63 -8.12 4.80
CA ASP A 26 11.34 -8.78 4.76
C ASP A 26 10.82 -9.18 6.14
N ASP A 27 11.69 -9.51 7.07
CA ASP A 27 11.29 -9.84 8.45
C ASP A 27 10.66 -8.63 9.16
N ASP A 28 11.12 -7.40 8.85
CA ASP A 28 10.56 -6.18 9.42
C ASP A 28 9.23 -5.83 8.77
N VAL A 29 9.13 -5.96 7.46
CA VAL A 29 7.88 -5.79 6.72
C VAL A 29 6.86 -6.85 7.12
N GLN A 30 7.28 -8.11 7.27
CA GLN A 30 6.43 -9.21 7.69
C GLN A 30 5.93 -9.02 9.12
N ARG A 31 6.79 -8.55 10.05
CA ARG A 31 6.40 -8.17 11.41
C ARG A 31 5.38 -7.03 11.43
N LEU A 32 5.48 -6.05 10.53
CA LEU A 32 4.52 -4.96 10.40
C LEU A 32 3.15 -5.42 9.88
N VAL A 33 3.14 -6.35 8.94
CA VAL A 33 1.92 -6.88 8.30
C VAL A 33 1.23 -7.93 9.17
N GLN A 34 2.00 -8.83 9.79
CA GLN A 34 1.48 -9.87 10.70
C GLN A 34 1.07 -9.32 12.08
N GLY A 35 1.38 -8.06 12.35
CA GLY A 35 0.84 -7.18 13.39
C GLY A 35 0.50 -7.79 14.73
N ALA A 36 1.44 -8.54 15.31
CA ALA A 36 1.49 -8.80 16.73
C ALA A 36 0.15 -9.13 17.41
N ASP A 37 -0.38 -10.31 17.21
CA ASP A 37 -1.07 -11.00 18.30
C ASP A 37 0.00 -11.49 19.29
N THR A 38 0.46 -10.58 20.13
CA THR A 38 1.23 -10.94 21.31
C THR A 38 0.36 -10.70 22.52
N THR A 39 0.07 -11.80 23.22
CA THR A 39 -0.53 -11.87 24.55
C THR A 39 -0.16 -10.67 25.42
N PRO A 40 -1.11 -10.09 26.17
CA PRO A 40 -0.86 -8.93 27.02
C PRO A 40 0.06 -9.32 28.18
N SER A 41 1.33 -9.05 28.03
CA SER A 41 2.25 -8.92 29.17
C SER A 41 2.02 -7.54 29.79
N ALA A 42 2.05 -7.44 31.12
CA ALA A 42 1.88 -6.22 31.89
C ALA A 42 3.05 -5.23 31.72
N ARG A 43 3.30 -4.83 30.47
CA ARG A 43 4.26 -3.81 30.06
C ARG A 43 3.51 -2.50 29.81
N ALA A 44 4.17 -1.36 30.05
CA ALA A 44 3.65 -0.06 29.68
C ALA A 44 3.07 -0.07 28.26
N PRO A 45 1.94 0.62 28.00
CA PRO A 45 1.32 0.65 26.67
C PRO A 45 2.37 1.02 25.61
N ARG A 46 2.49 0.22 24.56
CA ARG A 46 3.52 0.40 23.50
C ARG A 46 3.47 1.79 22.85
N GLY A 47 2.27 2.38 22.82
CA GLY A 47 2.01 3.68 22.22
C GLY A 47 2.15 4.88 23.13
N ALA A 48 2.48 4.70 24.42
CA ALA A 48 2.54 5.83 25.36
C ALA A 48 3.59 6.86 24.90
N GLY A 49 3.13 8.09 24.61
CA GLY A 49 3.97 9.18 24.11
C GLY A 49 4.43 9.03 22.65
N ARG A 50 3.92 8.04 21.90
CA ARG A 50 4.25 7.80 20.49
C ARG A 50 3.04 8.01 19.60
N ALA A 51 3.29 8.23 18.33
CA ALA A 51 2.28 8.30 17.29
C ALA A 51 2.38 7.07 16.36
N LEU A 52 1.29 6.75 15.66
CA LEU A 52 1.22 5.62 14.76
C LEU A 52 0.78 6.03 13.37
N VAL A 53 1.50 5.56 12.34
CA VAL A 53 1.05 5.56 10.95
C VAL A 53 0.48 4.17 10.62
N ILE A 54 -0.78 4.11 10.22
CA ILE A 54 -1.43 2.89 9.74
C ILE A 54 -1.45 2.94 8.22
N GLY A 55 -0.77 2.01 7.55
CA GLY A 55 -0.66 2.00 6.10
C GLY A 55 -1.05 0.68 5.43
N CYS A 56 -1.06 0.70 4.11
CA CYS A 56 -1.17 -0.51 3.31
C CYS A 56 0.16 -1.27 3.31
N GLY A 57 0.10 -2.60 3.38
CA GLY A 57 1.29 -3.45 3.28
C GLY A 57 2.01 -3.34 1.94
N ALA A 58 1.33 -2.88 0.90
CA ALA A 58 1.97 -2.56 -0.38
C ALA A 58 2.90 -1.32 -0.31
N LEU A 59 2.80 -0.52 0.75
CA LEU A 59 3.62 0.67 1.00
C LEU A 59 4.56 0.46 2.21
N ALA A 60 4.67 -0.77 2.73
CA ALA A 60 5.34 -1.01 4.02
C ALA A 60 6.81 -0.57 4.01
N ARG A 61 7.55 -0.84 2.93
CA ARG A 61 8.97 -0.45 2.79
C ARG A 61 9.14 1.05 2.72
N GLU A 62 8.30 1.68 1.92
CA GLU A 62 8.28 3.12 1.70
C GLU A 62 7.90 3.86 2.99
N LEU A 63 6.90 3.35 3.72
CA LEU A 63 6.48 3.91 5.01
C LEU A 63 7.56 3.76 6.07
N LEU A 64 8.26 2.61 6.12
CA LEU A 64 9.40 2.44 7.01
C LEU A 64 10.48 3.47 6.72
N ALA A 65 10.88 3.63 5.45
CA ALA A 65 11.90 4.59 5.05
C ALA A 65 11.52 6.05 5.38
N VAL A 66 10.22 6.38 5.28
CA VAL A 66 9.71 7.73 5.62
C VAL A 66 9.68 7.96 7.12
N VAL A 67 9.31 6.93 7.91
CA VAL A 67 9.04 7.07 9.34
C VAL A 67 10.30 6.90 10.20
N GLU A 68 11.26 6.06 9.77
CA GLU A 68 12.50 5.78 10.51
C GLU A 68 13.23 7.03 11.02
N PRO A 69 13.41 8.12 10.25
CA PRO A 69 14.06 9.33 10.73
C PRO A 69 13.19 10.16 11.72
N ILE A 70 11.91 9.83 11.92
CA ILE A 70 10.98 10.61 12.73
C ILE A 70 10.85 9.99 14.13
N GLN A 71 11.47 10.62 15.13
CA GLN A 71 11.40 10.14 16.50
C GLN A 71 9.97 10.06 17.03
N GLY A 72 9.65 8.98 17.73
CA GLY A 72 8.34 8.80 18.37
C GLY A 72 7.21 8.42 17.40
N LEU A 73 7.53 8.09 16.16
CA LEU A 73 6.57 7.62 15.16
C LEU A 73 6.78 6.13 14.87
N ASP A 74 5.71 5.37 14.96
CA ASP A 74 5.65 3.95 14.63
C ASP A 74 4.85 3.71 13.35
N VAL A 75 5.07 2.55 12.72
CA VAL A 75 4.29 2.10 11.54
C VAL A 75 3.59 0.78 11.86
N ALA A 76 2.39 0.63 11.34
CA ALA A 76 1.70 -0.64 11.25
C ALA A 76 1.00 -0.75 9.90
N CYS A 77 1.07 -1.91 9.28
CA CYS A 77 0.48 -2.12 7.97
C CYS A 77 -0.66 -3.14 8.02
N LEU A 78 -1.68 -2.89 7.20
CA LEU A 78 -2.73 -3.85 6.89
C LEU A 78 -2.33 -4.67 5.68
N ALA A 79 -2.85 -5.89 5.59
CA ALA A 79 -2.53 -6.81 4.51
C ALA A 79 -2.81 -6.18 3.12
N PRO A 80 -1.89 -6.30 2.16
CA PRO A 80 -2.04 -5.67 0.85
C PRO A 80 -3.12 -6.31 -0.02
N ASP A 81 -3.56 -7.53 0.28
CA ASP A 81 -4.65 -8.23 -0.41
C ASP A 81 -6.03 -7.61 -0.16
N LEU A 82 -6.16 -6.71 0.82
CA LEU A 82 -7.36 -5.88 0.99
C LEU A 82 -7.69 -5.07 -0.27
N HIS A 83 -6.70 -4.78 -1.13
CA HIS A 83 -6.95 -4.15 -2.44
C HIS A 83 -7.83 -5.00 -3.37
N ASN A 84 -7.88 -6.30 -3.17
CA ASN A 84 -8.76 -7.18 -3.95
C ASN A 84 -10.23 -7.08 -3.48
N ARG A 85 -10.47 -6.49 -2.31
CA ARG A 85 -11.78 -6.27 -1.70
C ARG A 85 -11.81 -4.93 -0.98
N PRO A 86 -11.80 -3.82 -1.72
CA PRO A 86 -11.64 -2.47 -1.15
C PRO A 86 -12.77 -2.08 -0.20
N ASP A 87 -13.95 -2.68 -0.32
CA ASP A 87 -15.06 -2.57 0.62
C ASP A 87 -14.72 -3.04 2.05
N GLY A 88 -13.74 -3.92 2.20
CA GLY A 88 -13.22 -4.37 3.49
C GLY A 88 -12.23 -3.41 4.16
N ILE A 89 -11.61 -2.48 3.40
CA ILE A 89 -10.61 -1.55 3.91
C ILE A 89 -11.14 -0.68 5.07
N PRO A 90 -12.34 -0.04 4.98
CA PRO A 90 -12.84 0.81 6.04
C PRO A 90 -12.97 0.09 7.39
N ALA A 91 -13.51 -1.13 7.37
CA ALA A 91 -13.65 -1.93 8.59
C ALA A 91 -12.29 -2.36 9.17
N ALA A 92 -11.34 -2.74 8.32
CA ALA A 92 -9.98 -3.11 8.75
C ALA A 92 -9.23 -1.92 9.34
N VAL A 93 -9.31 -0.74 8.72
CA VAL A 93 -8.72 0.50 9.22
C VAL A 93 -9.33 0.86 10.58
N ARG A 94 -10.66 0.82 10.73
CA ARG A 94 -11.34 1.07 12.01
C ARG A 94 -10.83 0.16 13.13
N ARG A 95 -10.80 -1.16 12.89
CA ARG A 95 -10.29 -2.12 13.88
C ARG A 95 -8.84 -1.80 14.27
N ARG A 96 -8.01 -1.44 13.29
CA ARG A 96 -6.60 -1.11 13.56
C ARG A 96 -6.44 0.19 14.37
N ILE A 97 -7.26 1.21 14.10
CA ILE A 97 -7.31 2.46 14.89
C ILE A 97 -7.71 2.15 16.34
N GLN A 98 -8.78 1.38 16.54
CA GLN A 98 -9.26 1.01 17.88
C GLN A 98 -8.21 0.20 18.65
N LYS A 99 -7.57 -0.76 18.00
CA LYS A 99 -6.44 -1.48 18.59
C LYS A 99 -5.29 -0.53 18.95
N ALA A 100 -4.92 0.39 18.08
CA ALA A 100 -3.85 1.34 18.34
C ALA A 100 -4.14 2.21 19.57
N ARG A 101 -5.39 2.67 19.73
CA ARG A 101 -5.80 3.42 20.93
C ARG A 101 -5.72 2.57 22.19
N ALA A 102 -6.14 1.30 22.13
CA ALA A 102 -6.00 0.36 23.25
C ALA A 102 -4.52 0.08 23.58
N ASP A 103 -3.62 0.12 22.60
CA ASP A 103 -2.18 0.02 22.76
C ASP A 103 -1.54 1.34 23.30
N GLY A 104 -2.33 2.41 23.50
CA GLY A 104 -1.89 3.68 24.09
C GLY A 104 -1.47 4.76 23.09
N TYR A 105 -1.64 4.56 21.79
CA TYR A 105 -1.38 5.61 20.79
C TYR A 105 -2.46 6.67 20.82
N ALA A 106 -2.10 7.89 21.23
CA ALA A 106 -3.01 9.03 21.23
C ALA A 106 -3.15 9.69 19.85
N ARG A 107 -2.13 9.55 19.01
CA ARG A 107 -2.02 10.15 17.67
C ARG A 107 -1.90 9.07 16.62
N ILE A 108 -2.78 9.12 15.63
CA ILE A 108 -2.84 8.12 14.56
C ILE A 108 -3.02 8.86 13.23
N PHE A 109 -2.27 8.43 12.21
CA PHE A 109 -2.42 8.85 10.83
C PHE A 109 -2.69 7.64 9.95
N VAL A 110 -3.56 7.76 8.95
CA VAL A 110 -3.89 6.67 8.03
C VAL A 110 -3.21 6.92 6.69
N ALA A 111 -2.14 6.16 6.41
CA ALA A 111 -1.42 6.19 5.14
C ALA A 111 -2.12 5.33 4.08
N TYR A 112 -3.40 5.64 3.84
CA TYR A 112 -4.23 5.16 2.73
C TYR A 112 -4.77 6.34 1.95
N ALA A 113 -4.75 6.26 0.62
CA ALA A 113 -5.62 7.02 -0.26
C ALA A 113 -7.04 6.39 -0.24
N ASP A 114 -7.93 6.76 -1.15
CA ASP A 114 -9.26 6.09 -1.25
C ASP A 114 -9.12 4.60 -1.59
N CYS A 115 -8.14 4.24 -2.42
CA CYS A 115 -7.78 2.86 -2.76
C CYS A 115 -8.96 2.01 -3.23
N GLY A 116 -9.94 2.62 -3.92
CA GLY A 116 -11.10 1.93 -4.49
C GLY A 116 -12.25 1.71 -3.52
N THR A 117 -12.21 2.34 -2.33
CA THR A 117 -13.35 2.27 -1.38
C THR A 117 -14.57 3.05 -1.82
N GLY A 118 -14.42 3.92 -2.86
CA GLY A 118 -15.52 4.77 -3.34
C GLY A 118 -15.99 5.78 -2.30
N GLY A 119 -15.07 6.24 -1.43
CA GLY A 119 -15.34 7.19 -0.35
C GLY A 119 -15.82 6.54 0.96
N LEU A 120 -15.97 5.21 1.03
CA LEU A 120 -16.43 4.52 2.25
C LEU A 120 -15.42 4.61 3.42
N LEU A 121 -14.16 4.92 3.14
CA LEU A 121 -13.16 5.15 4.17
C LEU A 121 -13.39 6.47 4.90
N GLU A 122 -13.88 7.50 4.24
CA GLU A 122 -14.03 8.86 4.76
C GLU A 122 -14.95 8.97 5.99
N PRO A 123 -16.16 8.36 6.02
CA PRO A 123 -16.99 8.35 7.23
C PRO A 123 -16.28 7.73 8.43
N VAL A 124 -15.54 6.61 8.22
CA VAL A 124 -14.79 5.96 9.29
C VAL A 124 -13.75 6.87 9.89
N LEU A 125 -12.95 7.54 9.05
CA LEU A 125 -11.90 8.43 9.52
C LEU A 125 -12.45 9.65 10.26
N ARG A 126 -13.58 10.19 9.79
CA ARG A 126 -14.27 11.30 10.45
C ARG A 126 -14.79 10.91 11.83
N GLU A 127 -15.44 9.75 11.93
CA GLU A 127 -15.94 9.21 13.21
C GLU A 127 -14.80 8.94 14.20
N GLU A 128 -13.68 8.43 13.69
CA GLU A 128 -12.50 8.15 14.50
C GLU A 128 -11.61 9.40 14.70
N GLY A 129 -11.90 10.55 14.08
CA GLY A 129 -11.10 11.78 14.23
C GLY A 129 -9.65 11.60 13.75
N VAL A 130 -9.44 10.88 12.65
CA VAL A 130 -8.11 10.52 12.13
C VAL A 130 -7.94 11.06 10.71
N GLU A 131 -6.78 11.63 10.43
CA GLU A 131 -6.40 12.12 9.10
C GLU A 131 -5.82 11.02 8.23
N ARG A 132 -5.86 11.20 6.90
CA ARG A 132 -5.31 10.26 5.92
C ARG A 132 -4.50 10.94 4.80
N LEU A 133 -3.80 10.11 4.01
CA LEU A 133 -3.21 10.55 2.75
C LEU A 133 -4.31 11.03 1.79
N PRO A 134 -4.09 12.15 1.09
CA PRO A 134 -4.97 12.57 0.01
C PRO A 134 -4.84 11.62 -1.19
N GLY A 135 -5.79 11.73 -2.13
CA GLY A 135 -5.74 11.06 -3.43
C GLY A 135 -6.63 9.83 -3.54
N ALA A 136 -6.74 9.32 -4.77
CA ALA A 136 -7.56 8.18 -5.12
C ALA A 136 -6.85 6.83 -4.90
N HIS A 137 -5.51 6.77 -5.11
CA HIS A 137 -4.72 5.55 -4.97
C HIS A 137 -3.22 5.85 -4.84
N CYS A 138 -2.43 4.82 -4.52
CA CYS A 138 -0.99 4.98 -4.26
C CYS A 138 -0.20 5.54 -5.45
N TYR A 139 -0.59 5.28 -6.69
CA TYR A 139 0.07 5.88 -7.87
C TYR A 139 0.01 7.40 -7.85
N GLU A 140 -1.15 7.96 -7.52
CA GLU A 140 -1.35 9.40 -7.35
C GLU A 140 -0.54 9.93 -6.16
N VAL A 141 -0.49 9.18 -5.06
CA VAL A 141 0.31 9.54 -3.88
C VAL A 141 1.79 9.64 -4.23
N PHE A 142 2.33 8.74 -5.05
CA PHE A 142 3.75 8.78 -5.42
C PHE A 142 4.07 9.83 -6.49
N ALA A 143 3.24 9.94 -7.53
CA ALA A 143 3.48 10.86 -8.64
C ALA A 143 3.06 12.32 -8.34
N GLY A 144 2.20 12.52 -7.34
CA GLY A 144 1.49 13.77 -7.12
C GLY A 144 0.29 13.92 -8.04
N ALA A 145 -0.83 14.43 -7.49
CA ALA A 145 -2.13 14.46 -8.19
C ALA A 145 -2.08 15.14 -9.58
N PRO A 146 -1.47 16.33 -9.76
CA PRO A 146 -1.43 16.98 -11.07
C PRO A 146 -0.64 16.18 -12.11
N ALA A 147 0.53 15.63 -11.73
CA ALA A 147 1.37 14.87 -12.64
C ALA A 147 0.71 13.52 -12.99
N PHE A 148 0.09 12.85 -12.01
CA PHE A 148 -0.62 11.61 -12.27
C PHE A 148 -1.80 11.82 -13.20
N ALA A 149 -2.63 12.85 -12.95
CA ALA A 149 -3.77 13.18 -13.82
C ALA A 149 -3.32 13.42 -15.26
N ALA A 150 -2.29 14.25 -15.46
CA ALA A 150 -1.77 14.53 -16.80
C ALA A 150 -1.28 13.27 -17.53
N MET A 151 -0.62 12.34 -16.83
CA MET A 151 -0.17 11.08 -17.43
C MET A 151 -1.33 10.12 -17.75
N ALA A 152 -2.34 10.06 -16.89
CA ALA A 152 -3.51 9.20 -17.06
C ALA A 152 -4.42 9.70 -18.18
N ASP A 153 -4.59 11.02 -18.30
CA ASP A 153 -5.38 11.66 -19.37
C ASP A 153 -4.70 11.53 -20.74
N ALA A 154 -3.35 11.62 -20.75
CA ALA A 154 -2.59 11.48 -22.00
C ALA A 154 -2.66 10.06 -22.59
N GLU A 155 -2.74 9.03 -21.76
CA GLU A 155 -2.81 7.63 -22.20
C GLU A 155 -3.61 6.78 -21.20
N PRO A 156 -4.92 6.67 -21.40
CA PRO A 156 -5.80 5.86 -20.54
C PRO A 156 -5.43 4.37 -20.52
N GLY A 157 -4.83 3.87 -21.60
CA GLY A 157 -4.34 2.48 -21.72
C GLY A 157 -3.03 2.23 -20.96
N THR A 158 -2.82 2.87 -19.81
CA THR A 158 -1.60 2.71 -19.02
C THR A 158 -1.79 1.71 -17.89
N PHE A 159 -0.93 0.69 -17.83
CA PHE A 159 -0.80 -0.20 -16.66
C PHE A 159 0.32 0.33 -15.75
N TRP A 160 -0.05 0.65 -14.51
CA TRP A 160 0.84 1.29 -13.55
C TRP A 160 1.54 0.27 -12.67
N LEU A 161 2.86 0.40 -12.50
CA LEU A 161 3.65 -0.35 -11.55
C LEU A 161 4.26 0.59 -10.51
N THR A 162 4.37 0.11 -9.27
CA THR A 162 5.20 0.64 -8.19
C THR A 162 6.30 -0.38 -7.88
N ASP A 163 7.27 -0.03 -7.03
CA ASP A 163 8.30 -0.97 -6.56
C ASP A 163 7.70 -2.25 -6.01
N PHE A 164 6.63 -2.13 -5.21
CA PHE A 164 5.92 -3.28 -4.66
C PHE A 164 5.34 -4.18 -5.76
N LEU A 165 4.68 -3.60 -6.75
CA LEU A 165 4.04 -4.39 -7.81
C LEU A 165 5.07 -4.96 -8.79
N ALA A 166 6.16 -4.26 -9.07
CA ALA A 166 7.27 -4.77 -9.88
C ALA A 166 7.91 -6.01 -9.23
N ARG A 167 8.20 -5.95 -7.92
CA ARG A 167 8.71 -7.09 -7.12
C ARG A 167 7.80 -8.30 -7.12
N ASN A 168 6.51 -8.07 -7.13
CA ASN A 168 5.49 -9.10 -6.93
C ASN A 168 4.67 -9.39 -8.20
N PHE A 169 5.15 -8.95 -9.36
CA PHE A 169 4.39 -9.00 -10.61
C PHE A 169 3.88 -10.40 -10.96
N ASP A 170 4.76 -11.39 -10.93
CA ASP A 170 4.37 -12.77 -11.26
C ASP A 170 3.31 -13.32 -10.30
N ARG A 171 3.46 -13.02 -9.01
CA ARG A 171 2.53 -13.50 -7.99
C ARG A 171 1.18 -12.81 -8.07
N LEU A 172 1.18 -11.48 -8.16
CA LEU A 172 -0.04 -10.68 -8.07
C LEU A 172 -0.76 -10.54 -9.40
N VAL A 173 -0.01 -10.42 -10.50
CA VAL A 173 -0.59 -10.21 -11.84
C VAL A 173 -0.73 -11.54 -12.56
N ILE A 174 0.37 -12.25 -12.80
CA ILE A 174 0.31 -13.45 -13.64
C ILE A 174 -0.46 -14.58 -12.97
N ARG A 175 -0.06 -14.98 -11.76
CA ARG A 175 -0.74 -16.03 -11.00
C ARG A 175 -2.05 -15.55 -10.39
N GLY A 176 -2.07 -14.30 -9.89
CA GLY A 176 -3.25 -13.70 -9.28
C GLY A 176 -4.44 -13.60 -10.23
N LEU A 177 -4.19 -13.31 -11.50
CA LEU A 177 -5.21 -13.30 -12.56
C LEU A 177 -5.40 -14.65 -13.25
N GLY A 178 -4.60 -15.68 -12.88
CA GLY A 178 -4.69 -17.01 -13.47
C GLY A 178 -4.13 -17.12 -14.89
N ILE A 179 -3.33 -16.17 -15.34
CA ILE A 179 -2.73 -16.12 -16.68
C ILE A 179 -1.73 -17.27 -16.87
N ASP A 180 -1.05 -17.69 -15.79
CA ASP A 180 -0.17 -18.86 -15.78
C ASP A 180 -0.87 -20.14 -16.18
N ARG A 181 -2.13 -20.30 -15.79
CA ARG A 181 -2.97 -21.47 -16.07
C ARG A 181 -3.78 -21.33 -17.36
N TYR A 182 -4.19 -20.11 -17.66
CA TYR A 182 -5.03 -19.79 -18.80
C TYR A 182 -4.45 -18.62 -19.59
N PRO A 183 -3.44 -18.84 -20.47
CA PRO A 183 -2.74 -17.78 -21.19
C PRO A 183 -3.65 -16.85 -22.00
N ALA A 184 -4.80 -17.34 -22.48
CA ALA A 184 -5.79 -16.52 -23.21
C ALA A 184 -6.34 -15.36 -22.37
N LEU A 185 -6.28 -15.44 -21.02
CA LEU A 185 -6.69 -14.36 -20.13
C LEU A 185 -5.81 -13.12 -20.26
N LEU A 186 -4.56 -13.29 -20.73
CA LEU A 186 -3.69 -12.13 -21.01
C LEU A 186 -4.38 -11.14 -21.95
N GLN A 187 -4.85 -11.64 -23.09
CA GLN A 187 -5.55 -10.80 -24.06
C GLN A 187 -6.85 -10.23 -23.49
N THR A 188 -7.59 -11.00 -22.67
CA THR A 188 -8.83 -10.55 -22.06
C THR A 188 -8.61 -9.39 -21.10
N TYR A 189 -7.57 -9.45 -20.29
CA TYR A 189 -7.30 -8.41 -19.28
C TYR A 189 -6.54 -7.21 -19.85
N PHE A 190 -5.64 -7.43 -20.81
CA PHE A 190 -4.69 -6.41 -21.26
C PHE A 190 -4.94 -5.89 -22.67
N ALA A 191 -6.02 -6.31 -23.37
CA ALA A 191 -6.32 -5.88 -24.73
C ALA A 191 -6.38 -4.36 -24.94
N ASN A 192 -6.78 -3.63 -23.90
CA ASN A 192 -6.95 -2.16 -23.95
C ASN A 192 -5.76 -1.41 -23.35
N TYR A 193 -4.68 -2.11 -22.94
CA TYR A 193 -3.47 -1.47 -22.46
C TYR A 193 -2.47 -1.32 -23.59
N THR A 194 -1.74 -0.21 -23.59
CA THR A 194 -0.75 0.14 -24.63
C THR A 194 0.65 0.22 -24.05
N ARG A 195 0.75 0.58 -22.76
CA ARG A 195 2.04 0.72 -22.06
C ARG A 195 1.97 0.34 -20.59
N VAL A 196 3.14 0.04 -20.07
CA VAL A 196 3.45 -0.02 -18.63
C VAL A 196 4.20 1.22 -18.25
N VAL A 197 3.74 1.94 -17.22
CA VAL A 197 4.50 3.02 -16.58
C VAL A 197 4.93 2.55 -15.20
N PHE A 198 6.25 2.45 -15.00
CA PHE A 198 6.85 2.13 -13.71
C PHE A 198 7.17 3.41 -12.96
N LEU A 199 6.42 3.67 -11.92
CA LEU A 199 6.67 4.73 -10.94
C LEU A 199 7.59 4.15 -9.88
N SER A 200 8.91 4.42 -9.92
CA SER A 200 9.85 3.87 -8.95
C SER A 200 9.97 4.75 -7.71
N GLN A 201 9.96 4.12 -6.54
CA GLN A 201 10.15 4.75 -5.24
C GLN A 201 11.60 4.71 -4.78
N SER A 202 12.35 3.71 -5.26
CA SER A 202 13.77 3.51 -4.97
C SER A 202 14.63 3.63 -6.22
N ASP A 203 15.95 3.74 -6.00
CA ASP A 203 16.96 3.73 -7.08
C ASP A 203 17.49 2.31 -7.38
N ASP A 204 16.72 1.28 -7.01
CA ASP A 204 17.10 -0.13 -7.23
C ASP A 204 17.00 -0.50 -8.72
N PRO A 205 18.13 -0.71 -9.43
CA PRO A 205 18.10 -1.04 -10.85
C PRO A 205 17.44 -2.38 -11.14
N THR A 206 17.45 -3.32 -10.18
CA THR A 206 16.81 -4.63 -10.37
C THR A 206 15.31 -4.52 -10.52
N LEU A 207 14.69 -3.49 -9.93
CA LEU A 207 13.27 -3.23 -10.08
C LEU A 207 12.93 -2.60 -11.43
N VAL A 208 13.83 -1.80 -11.99
CA VAL A 208 13.66 -1.29 -13.36
C VAL A 208 13.68 -2.45 -14.35
N ASP A 209 14.62 -3.40 -14.18
CA ASP A 209 14.71 -4.59 -15.03
C ASP A 209 13.47 -5.50 -14.85
N ALA A 210 13.01 -5.70 -13.62
CA ALA A 210 11.80 -6.46 -13.32
C ALA A 210 10.54 -5.82 -13.95
N ALA A 211 10.42 -4.50 -13.86
CA ALA A 211 9.30 -3.77 -14.44
C ALA A 211 9.32 -3.80 -15.98
N ARG A 212 10.52 -3.74 -16.59
CA ARG A 212 10.70 -3.91 -18.03
C ARG A 212 10.30 -5.31 -18.48
N ALA A 213 10.79 -6.34 -17.77
CA ALA A 213 10.41 -7.73 -18.03
C ALA A 213 8.89 -7.96 -17.89
N ALA A 214 8.24 -7.27 -16.95
CA ALA A 214 6.79 -7.30 -16.82
C ALA A 214 6.09 -6.69 -18.05
N ALA A 215 6.57 -5.55 -18.56
CA ALA A 215 6.05 -4.94 -19.79
C ALA A 215 6.23 -5.86 -21.02
N ASP A 216 7.42 -6.44 -21.18
CA ASP A 216 7.71 -7.39 -22.26
C ASP A 216 6.77 -8.60 -22.20
N ARG A 217 6.52 -9.13 -20.98
CA ARG A 217 5.62 -10.26 -20.78
C ARG A 217 4.17 -9.93 -21.10
N LEU A 218 3.75 -8.68 -20.91
CA LEU A 218 2.42 -8.20 -21.28
C LEU A 218 2.33 -7.82 -22.76
N GLY A 219 3.46 -7.69 -23.47
CA GLY A 219 3.52 -7.19 -24.84
C GLY A 219 3.23 -5.69 -24.94
N LEU A 220 3.57 -4.91 -23.91
CA LEU A 220 3.27 -3.49 -23.77
C LEU A 220 4.56 -2.65 -23.87
N ALA A 221 4.43 -1.39 -24.33
CA ALA A 221 5.52 -0.44 -24.25
C ALA A 221 5.92 -0.18 -22.79
N PHE A 222 7.20 0.14 -22.54
CA PHE A 222 7.72 0.42 -21.20
C PHE A 222 8.16 1.87 -21.05
N GLU A 223 7.73 2.49 -19.95
CA GLU A 223 8.16 3.81 -19.53
C GLU A 223 8.55 3.80 -18.05
N HIS A 224 9.70 4.40 -17.71
CA HIS A 224 10.16 4.54 -16.32
C HIS A 224 10.07 5.99 -15.86
N ARG A 225 9.45 6.21 -14.71
CA ARG A 225 9.26 7.50 -14.04
C ARG A 225 9.72 7.41 -12.58
N PRO A 226 10.94 7.85 -12.23
CA PRO A 226 11.35 7.95 -10.84
C PRO A 226 10.50 8.99 -10.10
N THR A 227 9.85 8.57 -9.02
CA THR A 227 9.04 9.44 -8.15
C THR A 227 9.70 9.68 -6.81
N GLY A 228 10.49 8.71 -6.33
CA GLY A 228 11.00 8.72 -4.97
C GLY A 228 9.88 8.70 -3.93
N LEU A 229 10.17 9.20 -2.73
CA LEU A 229 9.27 9.16 -1.58
C LEU A 229 8.72 10.52 -1.15
N GLN A 230 9.12 11.62 -1.80
CA GLN A 230 8.83 12.99 -1.34
C GLN A 230 7.34 13.26 -1.18
N MET A 231 6.54 12.80 -2.14
CA MET A 231 5.09 13.04 -2.14
C MET A 231 4.36 12.21 -1.08
N LEU A 232 4.86 11.02 -0.74
CA LEU A 232 4.39 10.21 0.38
C LEU A 232 4.85 10.80 1.72
N ALA A 233 6.10 11.25 1.79
CA ALA A 233 6.71 11.73 3.03
C ALA A 233 6.12 13.07 3.49
N ALA A 234 5.85 14.00 2.57
CA ALA A 234 5.41 15.35 2.91
C ALA A 234 4.16 15.41 3.82
N PRO A 235 3.03 14.75 3.50
CA PRO A 235 1.86 14.78 4.36
C PRO A 235 2.11 14.11 5.72
N ILE A 236 2.87 13.01 5.77
CA ILE A 236 3.20 12.31 7.02
C ILE A 236 4.09 13.19 7.92
N THR A 237 5.12 13.80 7.33
CA THR A 237 6.05 14.69 8.06
C THR A 237 5.32 15.94 8.59
N THR A 238 4.50 16.57 7.75
CA THR A 238 3.70 17.73 8.15
C THR A 238 2.78 17.38 9.31
N TRP A 239 2.05 16.26 9.21
CA TRP A 239 1.17 15.79 10.28
C TRP A 239 1.97 15.47 11.56
N ALA A 240 3.14 14.85 11.44
CA ALA A 240 3.96 14.53 12.60
C ALA A 240 4.43 15.77 13.35
N GLN A 241 4.68 16.89 12.64
CA GLN A 241 5.15 18.16 13.20
C GLN A 241 4.03 19.03 13.78
N THR A 242 2.81 18.97 13.24
CA THR A 242 1.71 19.92 13.57
C THR A 242 0.97 19.58 14.86
N ALA A 243 1.09 18.38 15.40
CA ALA A 243 0.37 18.01 16.61
C ALA A 243 1.29 18.02 17.85
N PRO A 244 0.84 18.57 18.98
CA PRO A 244 1.65 18.60 20.19
C PRO A 244 1.96 17.16 20.65
N VAL A 245 3.23 16.88 20.87
CA VAL A 245 3.63 15.73 21.67
C VAL A 245 3.04 15.98 23.06
N ALA A 246 2.07 15.19 23.49
CA ALA A 246 1.58 15.25 24.85
C ALA A 246 2.79 15.03 25.79
N ARG A 247 3.10 16.06 26.60
CA ARG A 247 4.11 15.99 27.63
C ARG A 247 3.66 15.05 28.74
#